data_4462e382308bd89e9e50d8919006469b
#
_entry.id   4462e382308bd89e9e50d8919006469b
#
_cell.length_a   1.000
_cell.length_b   1.000
_cell.length_c   1.000
_cell.angle_alpha   90.00
_cell.angle_beta   90.00
_cell.angle_gamma   90.00
#
_symmetry.space_group_name_H-M   'P 1'
#
loop_
_entity.id
_entity.type
_entity.pdbx_description
1 polymer ?
#
loop_
_entity_poly.entity_id
_entity_poly.type
_entity_poly.pdbx_seq_one_letter_code
_entity_poly.pdbx_strand_id
1 'polypeptide(L)'
;MKWNKIHIWAKKYKLLHVFFWLAIIAMNSFVYFDSDVPLMATLFENIMMVMIGFVPFYFTAYYLVPKYLYQKKFIIFFSIVTVMAITMTMTYLLYYYINIYIFHLDEFRETFKSNVFFNLLQHFFIIFWTYMVPLISSGTIKVMSDRFRSETKLNEIKEEKLSTELNFLRSQINPHFLFNVMNTIYFQISKENKKARQLVEIISDMLRYQLYECTAPKVDIEKELEYLNNYIYIKKFKKGFRGNIELTIDPDVRCRSIAPLLIQ
;
A
#
# COMPACT_ATOMS: atom_id res chain seq x y z
N MET A 1 1.47 8.51 -15.86
CA MET A 1 0.31 9.38 -15.58
C MET A 1 -1.06 8.79 -15.99
N LYS A 2 -1.22 8.05 -17.08
CA LYS A 2 -2.49 7.38 -17.48
C LYS A 2 -2.92 6.22 -16.52
N TRP A 3 -2.00 5.41 -16.04
CA TRP A 3 -2.28 4.28 -15.14
C TRP A 3 -2.93 4.68 -13.81
N ASN A 4 -2.51 5.80 -13.21
CA ASN A 4 -3.12 6.30 -11.97
C ASN A 4 -4.60 6.71 -12.15
N LYS A 5 -4.97 7.26 -13.31
CA LYS A 5 -6.37 7.64 -13.59
C LYS A 5 -7.27 6.40 -13.73
N ILE A 6 -6.79 5.35 -14.42
CA ILE A 6 -7.52 4.09 -14.61
C ILE A 6 -7.71 3.39 -13.26
N HIS A 7 -6.67 3.35 -12.41
CA HIS A 7 -6.75 2.74 -11.08
C HIS A 7 -7.72 3.49 -10.16
N ILE A 8 -7.73 4.83 -10.20
CA ILE A 8 -8.67 5.66 -9.44
C ILE A 8 -10.10 5.45 -9.95
N TRP A 9 -10.30 5.36 -11.27
CA TRP A 9 -11.59 5.14 -11.89
C TRP A 9 -12.13 3.73 -11.60
N ALA A 10 -11.31 2.69 -11.73
CA ALA A 10 -11.66 1.31 -11.41
C ALA A 10 -12.04 1.16 -9.92
N LYS A 11 -11.33 1.84 -9.02
CA LYS A 11 -11.63 1.86 -7.58
C LYS A 11 -12.93 2.60 -7.27
N LYS A 12 -13.22 3.70 -7.96
CA LYS A 12 -14.44 4.50 -7.80
C LYS A 12 -15.70 3.71 -8.22
N TYR A 13 -15.62 2.93 -9.28
CA TYR A 13 -16.77 2.21 -9.84
C TYR A 13 -16.84 0.74 -9.43
N LYS A 14 -15.97 0.29 -8.50
CA LYS A 14 -15.91 -1.11 -8.02
C LYS A 14 -15.78 -2.13 -9.18
N LEU A 15 -15.20 -1.72 -10.29
CA LEU A 15 -15.07 -2.55 -11.50
C LEU A 15 -14.28 -3.84 -11.23
N LEU A 16 -13.32 -3.80 -10.30
CA LEU A 16 -12.56 -4.98 -9.91
C LEU A 16 -13.48 -6.10 -9.37
N HIS A 17 -14.54 -5.73 -8.65
CA HIS A 17 -15.51 -6.72 -8.16
C HIS A 17 -16.33 -7.34 -9.30
N VAL A 18 -16.71 -6.54 -10.29
CA VAL A 18 -17.42 -7.02 -11.49
C VAL A 18 -16.51 -7.98 -12.27
N PHE A 19 -15.27 -7.61 -12.55
CA PHE A 19 -14.29 -8.46 -13.21
C PHE A 19 -14.03 -9.77 -12.44
N PHE A 20 -13.95 -9.70 -11.13
CA PHE A 20 -13.77 -10.88 -10.29
C PHE A 20 -14.92 -11.88 -10.47
N TRP A 21 -16.16 -11.42 -10.40
CA TRP A 21 -17.33 -12.29 -10.56
C TRP A 21 -17.47 -12.82 -11.99
N LEU A 22 -17.19 -12.00 -13.00
CA LEU A 22 -17.15 -12.46 -14.39
C LEU A 22 -16.06 -13.52 -14.63
N ALA A 23 -14.91 -13.34 -14.03
CA ALA A 23 -13.82 -14.33 -14.11
C ALA A 23 -14.19 -15.66 -13.45
N ILE A 24 -14.90 -15.62 -12.31
CA ILE A 24 -15.41 -16.85 -11.65
C ILE A 24 -16.44 -17.55 -12.54
N ILE A 25 -17.39 -16.85 -13.13
CA ILE A 25 -18.38 -17.43 -14.05
C ILE A 25 -17.66 -18.06 -15.25
N ALA A 26 -16.71 -17.34 -15.88
CA ALA A 26 -15.98 -17.84 -17.03
C ALA A 26 -15.15 -19.09 -16.68
N MET A 27 -14.46 -19.07 -15.53
CA MET A 27 -13.64 -20.19 -15.07
C MET A 27 -14.50 -21.42 -14.78
N ASN A 28 -15.60 -21.25 -14.06
CA ASN A 28 -16.53 -22.35 -13.79
C ASN A 28 -17.13 -22.90 -15.08
N SER A 29 -17.54 -22.04 -16.02
CA SER A 29 -18.09 -22.48 -17.30
C SER A 29 -17.06 -23.23 -18.16
N PHE A 30 -15.77 -22.90 -18.04
CA PHE A 30 -14.71 -23.63 -18.71
C PHE A 30 -14.44 -25.00 -18.05
N VAL A 31 -14.43 -25.07 -16.72
CA VAL A 31 -14.15 -26.30 -15.95
C VAL A 31 -15.30 -27.32 -16.10
N TYR A 32 -16.54 -26.86 -16.12
CA TYR A 32 -17.73 -27.69 -16.23
C TYR A 32 -18.29 -27.70 -17.66
N PHE A 33 -17.48 -27.36 -18.67
CA PHE A 33 -17.91 -27.44 -20.06
C PHE A 33 -18.05 -28.89 -20.47
N ASP A 34 -19.28 -29.25 -20.90
CA ASP A 34 -19.58 -30.52 -21.52
C ASP A 34 -20.08 -30.25 -22.94
N SER A 35 -19.53 -30.95 -23.94
CA SER A 35 -19.93 -30.81 -25.34
C SER A 35 -21.40 -31.22 -25.60
N ASP A 36 -21.93 -32.05 -24.73
CA ASP A 36 -23.29 -32.59 -24.86
C ASP A 36 -24.37 -31.67 -24.25
N VAL A 37 -23.94 -30.65 -23.47
CA VAL A 37 -24.81 -29.67 -22.84
C VAL A 37 -24.73 -28.33 -23.58
N PRO A 38 -25.86 -27.70 -23.95
CA PRO A 38 -25.85 -26.38 -24.55
C PRO A 38 -25.15 -25.35 -23.68
N LEU A 39 -24.20 -24.57 -24.26
CA LEU A 39 -23.43 -23.54 -23.54
C LEU A 39 -24.29 -22.59 -22.71
N MET A 40 -25.51 -22.27 -23.22
CA MET A 40 -26.44 -21.40 -22.50
C MET A 40 -26.96 -22.03 -21.20
N ALA A 41 -27.16 -23.35 -21.16
CA ALA A 41 -27.58 -24.05 -19.94
C ALA A 41 -26.44 -24.02 -18.90
N THR A 42 -25.21 -24.33 -19.29
CA THR A 42 -24.02 -24.25 -18.43
C THR A 42 -23.81 -22.85 -17.87
N LEU A 43 -23.96 -21.82 -18.71
CA LEU A 43 -23.84 -20.42 -18.26
C LEU A 43 -24.94 -20.06 -17.25
N PHE A 44 -26.20 -20.51 -17.50
CA PHE A 44 -27.30 -20.23 -16.60
C PHE A 44 -27.09 -20.88 -15.22
N GLU A 45 -26.64 -22.12 -15.17
CA GLU A 45 -26.32 -22.83 -13.92
C GLU A 45 -25.19 -22.13 -13.14
N ASN A 46 -24.13 -21.72 -13.82
CA ASN A 46 -23.02 -20.99 -13.19
C ASN A 46 -23.45 -19.62 -12.67
N ILE A 47 -24.31 -18.91 -13.38
CA ILE A 47 -24.88 -17.65 -12.90
C ILE A 47 -25.70 -17.86 -11.63
N MET A 48 -26.59 -18.91 -11.62
CA MET A 48 -27.38 -19.24 -10.44
C MET A 48 -26.52 -19.60 -9.23
N MET A 49 -25.47 -20.39 -9.44
CA MET A 49 -24.48 -20.73 -8.42
C MET A 49 -23.81 -19.48 -7.81
N VAL A 50 -23.36 -18.56 -8.66
CA VAL A 50 -22.74 -17.29 -8.25
C VAL A 50 -23.74 -16.41 -7.50
N MET A 51 -24.99 -16.34 -7.93
CA MET A 51 -26.05 -15.55 -7.28
C MET A 51 -26.32 -16.02 -5.85
N ILE A 52 -26.32 -17.33 -5.60
CA ILE A 52 -26.45 -17.91 -4.26
C ILE A 52 -25.26 -17.49 -3.38
N GLY A 53 -24.03 -17.47 -3.93
CA GLY A 53 -22.79 -17.14 -3.22
C GLY A 53 -22.53 -15.66 -3.00
N PHE A 54 -23.12 -14.80 -3.83
CA PHE A 54 -22.79 -13.36 -3.88
C PHE A 54 -23.03 -12.63 -2.54
N VAL A 55 -24.23 -12.75 -1.98
CA VAL A 55 -24.58 -12.07 -0.72
C VAL A 55 -23.76 -12.60 0.47
N PRO A 56 -23.66 -13.94 0.68
CA PRO A 56 -22.84 -14.51 1.72
C PRO A 56 -21.35 -14.14 1.64
N PHE A 57 -20.79 -14.04 0.45
CA PHE A 57 -19.40 -13.61 0.22
C PHE A 57 -19.13 -12.22 0.82
N TYR A 58 -19.96 -11.23 0.49
CA TYR A 58 -19.80 -9.88 1.02
C TYR A 58 -20.21 -9.77 2.49
N PHE A 59 -21.20 -10.53 2.92
CA PHE A 59 -21.58 -10.59 4.32
C PHE A 59 -20.44 -11.12 5.20
N THR A 60 -19.75 -12.16 4.75
CA THR A 60 -18.56 -12.67 5.43
C THR A 60 -17.47 -11.60 5.53
N ALA A 61 -17.11 -10.95 4.42
CA ALA A 61 -16.04 -9.96 4.39
C ALA A 61 -16.36 -8.71 5.21
N TYR A 62 -17.56 -8.15 5.10
CA TYR A 62 -17.86 -6.83 5.67
C TYR A 62 -18.58 -6.85 7.02
N TYR A 63 -19.20 -7.98 7.39
CA TYR A 63 -19.89 -8.12 8.67
C TYR A 63 -19.25 -9.14 9.61
N LEU A 64 -19.02 -10.38 9.15
CA LEU A 64 -18.50 -11.43 10.03
C LEU A 64 -17.03 -11.18 10.43
N VAL A 65 -16.19 -10.75 9.49
CA VAL A 65 -14.77 -10.46 9.77
C VAL A 65 -14.62 -9.37 10.83
N PRO A 66 -15.20 -8.17 10.69
CA PRO A 66 -15.05 -7.13 11.71
C PRO A 66 -15.67 -7.50 13.06
N LYS A 67 -16.82 -8.20 13.04
CA LYS A 67 -17.58 -8.48 14.26
C LYS A 67 -17.03 -9.64 15.08
N TYR A 68 -16.50 -10.66 14.41
CA TYR A 68 -16.06 -11.89 15.11
C TYR A 68 -14.57 -12.16 14.95
N LEU A 69 -14.02 -12.06 13.75
CA LEU A 69 -12.62 -12.41 13.49
C LEU A 69 -11.66 -11.42 14.17
N TYR A 70 -11.91 -10.11 14.05
CA TYR A 70 -11.08 -9.08 14.71
C TYR A 70 -11.23 -9.09 16.22
N GLN A 71 -12.37 -9.56 16.74
CA GLN A 71 -12.58 -9.76 18.19
C GLN A 71 -12.01 -11.08 18.69
N LYS A 72 -11.26 -11.84 17.86
CA LYS A 72 -10.66 -13.16 18.18
C LYS A 72 -11.68 -14.24 18.55
N LYS A 73 -12.95 -14.09 18.15
CA LYS A 73 -14.02 -15.06 18.35
C LYS A 73 -14.03 -16.08 17.20
N PHE A 74 -12.93 -16.82 17.02
CA PHE A 74 -12.70 -17.70 15.88
C PHE A 74 -13.75 -18.81 15.76
N ILE A 75 -14.12 -19.47 16.88
CA ILE A 75 -15.08 -20.57 16.88
C ILE A 75 -16.42 -20.09 16.32
N ILE A 76 -16.93 -18.96 16.79
CA ILE A 76 -18.19 -18.40 16.32
C ILE A 76 -18.10 -18.03 14.82
N PHE A 77 -17.00 -17.42 14.40
CA PHE A 77 -16.79 -17.07 13.01
C PHE A 77 -16.84 -18.31 12.10
N PHE A 78 -16.02 -19.33 12.39
CA PHE A 78 -15.97 -20.54 11.57
C PHE A 78 -17.28 -21.34 11.64
N SER A 79 -17.97 -21.40 12.78
CA SER A 79 -19.27 -22.05 12.88
C SER A 79 -20.30 -21.38 11.99
N ILE A 80 -20.39 -20.05 11.97
CA ILE A 80 -21.32 -19.33 11.12
C ILE A 80 -20.98 -19.55 9.64
N VAL A 81 -19.70 -19.45 9.24
CA VAL A 81 -19.25 -19.67 7.86
C VAL A 81 -19.60 -21.10 7.39
N THR A 82 -19.38 -22.10 8.26
CA THR A 82 -19.72 -23.50 7.95
C THR A 82 -21.23 -23.68 7.78
N VAL A 83 -22.04 -23.14 8.67
CA VAL A 83 -23.51 -23.20 8.56
C VAL A 83 -23.98 -22.52 7.28
N MET A 84 -23.42 -21.35 6.94
CA MET A 84 -23.72 -20.67 5.68
C MET A 84 -23.34 -21.53 4.46
N ALA A 85 -22.16 -22.16 4.45
CA ALA A 85 -21.77 -23.04 3.35
C ALA A 85 -22.70 -24.23 3.20
N ILE A 86 -23.12 -24.85 4.30
CA ILE A 86 -24.09 -25.96 4.29
C ILE A 86 -25.43 -25.49 3.73
N THR A 87 -25.96 -24.36 4.17
CA THR A 87 -27.25 -23.84 3.68
C THR A 87 -27.21 -23.52 2.19
N MET A 88 -26.10 -22.91 1.71
CA MET A 88 -25.90 -22.63 0.28
C MET A 88 -25.84 -23.93 -0.54
N THR A 89 -25.09 -24.93 -0.05
CA THR A 89 -24.99 -26.25 -0.68
C THR A 89 -26.35 -26.92 -0.78
N MET A 90 -27.14 -26.94 0.30
CA MET A 90 -28.48 -27.51 0.29
C MET A 90 -29.44 -26.78 -0.67
N THR A 91 -29.36 -25.43 -0.72
CA THR A 91 -30.16 -24.62 -1.64
C THR A 91 -29.83 -24.95 -3.11
N TYR A 92 -28.51 -25.06 -3.42
CA TYR A 92 -28.10 -25.40 -4.77
C TYR A 92 -28.44 -26.83 -5.16
N LEU A 93 -28.28 -27.82 -4.29
CA LEU A 93 -28.66 -29.20 -4.53
C LEU A 93 -30.18 -29.33 -4.76
N LEU A 94 -30.96 -28.63 -3.97
CA LEU A 94 -32.40 -28.60 -4.16
C LEU A 94 -32.77 -28.05 -5.54
N TYR A 95 -32.16 -26.91 -5.93
CA TYR A 95 -32.33 -26.36 -7.28
C TYR A 95 -31.92 -27.35 -8.37
N TYR A 96 -30.73 -27.96 -8.25
CA TYR A 96 -30.19 -28.91 -9.23
C TYR A 96 -31.09 -30.12 -9.42
N TYR A 97 -31.53 -30.77 -8.35
CA TYR A 97 -32.40 -31.94 -8.43
C TYR A 97 -33.83 -31.63 -8.91
N ILE A 98 -34.37 -30.45 -8.58
CA ILE A 98 -35.65 -29.99 -9.14
C ILE A 98 -35.51 -29.77 -10.65
N ASN A 99 -34.42 -29.19 -11.11
CA ASN A 99 -34.18 -28.95 -12.52
C ASN A 99 -34.08 -30.26 -13.30
N ILE A 100 -33.26 -31.21 -12.85
CA ILE A 100 -33.16 -32.56 -13.45
C ILE A 100 -34.53 -33.26 -13.46
N TYR A 101 -35.26 -33.19 -12.37
CA TYR A 101 -36.59 -33.82 -12.29
C TYR A 101 -37.59 -33.24 -13.31
N ILE A 102 -37.57 -31.92 -13.52
CA ILE A 102 -38.52 -31.25 -14.43
C ILE A 102 -38.13 -31.42 -15.89
N PHE A 103 -36.85 -31.32 -16.22
CA PHE A 103 -36.39 -31.21 -17.61
C PHE A 103 -35.69 -32.47 -18.13
N HIS A 104 -35.15 -33.34 -17.26
CA HIS A 104 -34.31 -34.48 -17.60
C HIS A 104 -34.73 -35.76 -16.83
N LEU A 105 -36.01 -36.17 -16.96
CA LEU A 105 -36.55 -37.29 -16.21
C LEU A 105 -35.77 -38.61 -16.36
N ASP A 106 -35.23 -38.88 -17.54
CA ASP A 106 -34.45 -40.10 -17.79
C ASP A 106 -33.08 -40.05 -17.07
N GLU A 107 -32.41 -38.94 -17.09
CA GLU A 107 -31.14 -38.71 -16.37
C GLU A 107 -31.35 -38.76 -14.85
N PHE A 108 -32.45 -38.20 -14.37
CA PHE A 108 -32.85 -38.30 -12.96
C PHE A 108 -33.06 -39.78 -12.55
N ARG A 109 -33.75 -40.59 -13.37
CA ARG A 109 -33.95 -42.00 -13.10
C ARG A 109 -32.62 -42.77 -13.06
N GLU A 110 -31.70 -42.51 -14.00
CA GLU A 110 -30.37 -43.15 -14.05
C GLU A 110 -29.51 -42.77 -12.83
N THR A 111 -29.52 -41.51 -12.44
CA THR A 111 -28.80 -41.01 -11.24
C THR A 111 -29.30 -41.71 -9.97
N PHE A 112 -30.59 -42.01 -9.89
CA PHE A 112 -31.19 -42.68 -8.74
C PHE A 112 -31.23 -44.21 -8.82
N LYS A 113 -30.87 -44.84 -9.96
CA LYS A 113 -30.76 -46.30 -10.10
C LYS A 113 -29.54 -46.89 -9.43
N SER A 114 -28.40 -46.20 -9.40
CA SER A 114 -27.15 -46.70 -8.86
C SER A 114 -26.69 -45.89 -7.65
N ASN A 115 -26.42 -46.52 -6.52
CA ASN A 115 -25.78 -45.95 -5.32
C ASN A 115 -26.16 -44.49 -5.01
N VAL A 116 -27.45 -44.19 -4.93
CA VAL A 116 -28.01 -42.83 -4.70
C VAL A 116 -27.30 -42.10 -3.56
N PHE A 117 -27.06 -42.81 -2.46
CA PHE A 117 -26.39 -42.24 -1.30
C PHE A 117 -24.98 -41.73 -1.63
N PHE A 118 -24.18 -42.52 -2.37
CA PHE A 118 -22.82 -42.15 -2.72
C PHE A 118 -22.79 -40.95 -3.69
N ASN A 119 -23.66 -40.93 -4.68
CA ASN A 119 -23.78 -39.82 -5.63
C ASN A 119 -24.18 -38.51 -4.93
N LEU A 120 -25.20 -38.57 -4.05
CA LEU A 120 -25.61 -37.41 -3.25
C LEU A 120 -24.50 -36.89 -2.35
N LEU A 121 -23.75 -37.80 -1.70
CA LEU A 121 -22.64 -37.45 -0.85
C LEU A 121 -21.50 -36.79 -1.63
N GLN A 122 -21.15 -37.32 -2.80
CA GLN A 122 -20.16 -36.77 -3.68
C GLN A 122 -20.53 -35.35 -4.16
N HIS A 123 -21.75 -35.15 -4.66
CA HIS A 123 -22.25 -33.84 -5.09
C HIS A 123 -22.27 -32.86 -3.91
N PHE A 124 -22.71 -33.31 -2.72
CA PHE A 124 -22.66 -32.46 -1.54
C PHE A 124 -21.25 -31.96 -1.23
N PHE A 125 -20.25 -32.85 -1.20
CA PHE A 125 -18.88 -32.44 -0.89
C PHE A 125 -18.29 -31.50 -1.94
N ILE A 126 -18.50 -31.76 -3.23
CA ILE A 126 -18.01 -30.89 -4.30
C ILE A 126 -18.59 -29.48 -4.16
N ILE A 127 -19.91 -29.37 -4.01
CA ILE A 127 -20.61 -28.08 -3.94
C ILE A 127 -20.31 -27.37 -2.62
N PHE A 128 -20.21 -28.12 -1.51
CA PHE A 128 -19.81 -27.56 -0.21
C PHE A 128 -18.45 -26.86 -0.28
N TRP A 129 -17.44 -27.50 -0.86
CA TRP A 129 -16.12 -26.88 -1.03
C TRP A 129 -16.14 -25.73 -2.03
N THR A 130 -16.99 -25.80 -3.06
CA THR A 130 -17.18 -24.70 -4.01
C THR A 130 -17.66 -23.42 -3.35
N TYR A 131 -18.50 -23.51 -2.31
CA TYR A 131 -18.92 -22.35 -1.52
C TYR A 131 -17.97 -22.02 -0.37
N MET A 132 -17.42 -23.02 0.29
CA MET A 132 -16.55 -22.81 1.46
C MET A 132 -15.28 -22.05 1.10
N VAL A 133 -14.62 -22.40 0.00
CA VAL A 133 -13.36 -21.74 -0.44
C VAL A 133 -13.55 -20.24 -0.70
N PRO A 134 -14.54 -19.77 -1.48
CA PRO A 134 -14.80 -18.34 -1.65
C PRO A 134 -15.14 -17.62 -0.33
N LEU A 135 -15.92 -18.23 0.56
CA LEU A 135 -16.25 -17.62 1.86
C LEU A 135 -15.00 -17.38 2.71
N ILE A 136 -14.11 -18.37 2.82
CA ILE A 136 -12.85 -18.23 3.56
C ILE A 136 -11.94 -17.21 2.86
N SER A 137 -11.83 -17.28 1.53
CA SER A 137 -11.00 -16.35 0.76
C SER A 137 -11.48 -14.91 0.89
N SER A 138 -12.80 -14.66 0.92
CA SER A 138 -13.35 -13.32 1.16
C SER A 138 -12.90 -12.72 2.48
N GLY A 139 -12.90 -13.53 3.54
CA GLY A 139 -12.40 -13.15 4.86
C GLY A 139 -10.91 -12.86 4.85
N THR A 140 -10.13 -13.72 4.23
CA THR A 140 -8.67 -13.56 4.11
C THR A 140 -8.30 -12.31 3.34
N ILE A 141 -8.92 -12.06 2.17
CA ILE A 141 -8.70 -10.87 1.36
C ILE A 141 -9.06 -9.60 2.15
N LYS A 142 -10.16 -9.63 2.90
CA LYS A 142 -10.57 -8.50 3.72
C LYS A 142 -9.54 -8.19 4.82
N VAL A 143 -9.11 -9.20 5.58
CA VAL A 143 -8.09 -9.06 6.64
C VAL A 143 -6.78 -8.51 6.06
N MET A 144 -6.33 -9.07 4.93
CA MET A 144 -5.10 -8.66 4.28
C MET A 144 -5.17 -7.20 3.79
N SER A 145 -6.28 -6.83 3.15
CA SER A 145 -6.53 -5.45 2.71
C SER A 145 -6.53 -4.44 3.87
N ASP A 146 -7.18 -4.80 4.98
CA ASP A 146 -7.23 -3.92 6.15
C ASP A 146 -5.87 -3.82 6.85
N ARG A 147 -5.08 -4.91 6.87
CA ARG A 147 -3.70 -4.91 7.35
C ARG A 147 -2.81 -3.98 6.54
N PHE A 148 -2.83 -4.10 5.22
CA PHE A 148 -2.04 -3.20 4.34
C PHE A 148 -2.42 -1.73 4.53
N ARG A 149 -3.72 -1.43 4.64
CA ARG A 149 -4.17 -0.06 4.90
C ARG A 149 -3.70 0.46 6.26
N SER A 150 -3.77 -0.37 7.29
CA SER A 150 -3.31 0.01 8.63
C SER A 150 -1.81 0.23 8.67
N GLU A 151 -1.02 -0.61 7.98
CA GLU A 151 0.43 -0.48 7.89
C GLU A 151 0.84 0.80 7.14
N THR A 152 0.22 1.08 6.00
CA THR A 152 0.45 2.34 5.26
C THR A 152 0.17 3.55 6.14
N LYS A 153 -0.98 3.56 6.81
CA LYS A 153 -1.36 4.67 7.71
C LYS A 153 -0.41 4.81 8.90
N LEU A 154 0.07 3.69 9.45
CA LEU A 154 1.04 3.72 10.54
C LEU A 154 2.39 4.31 10.08
N ASN A 155 2.82 3.98 8.87
CA ASN A 155 4.05 4.53 8.29
C ASN A 155 3.91 6.04 8.02
N GLU A 156 2.78 6.49 7.47
CA GLU A 156 2.49 7.92 7.31
C GLU A 156 2.57 8.68 8.65
N ILE A 157 1.96 8.15 9.71
CA ILE A 157 2.02 8.74 11.06
C ILE A 157 3.45 8.77 11.61
N LYS A 158 4.25 7.72 11.37
CA LYS A 158 5.65 7.67 11.80
C LYS A 158 6.50 8.72 11.08
N GLU A 159 6.31 8.88 9.77
CA GLU A 159 7.01 9.90 8.98
C GLU A 159 6.64 11.32 9.44
N GLU A 160 5.34 11.58 9.67
CA GLU A 160 4.87 12.86 10.19
C GLU A 160 5.44 13.16 11.59
N LYS A 161 5.44 12.15 12.47
CA LYS A 161 6.03 12.28 13.81
C LYS A 161 7.53 12.61 13.72
N LEU A 162 8.28 11.87 12.91
CA LEU A 162 9.71 12.09 12.73
C LEU A 162 10.00 13.49 12.18
N SER A 163 9.22 13.91 11.18
CA SER A 163 9.32 15.27 10.63
C SER A 163 9.04 16.34 11.69
N THR A 164 8.02 16.12 12.52
CA THR A 164 7.67 17.04 13.62
C THR A 164 8.78 17.10 14.69
N GLU A 165 9.34 15.96 15.06
CA GLU A 165 10.46 15.90 16.02
C GLU A 165 11.71 16.62 15.47
N LEU A 166 12.04 16.41 14.19
CA LEU A 166 13.14 17.12 13.53
C LEU A 166 12.92 18.63 13.50
N ASN A 167 11.71 19.08 13.19
CA ASN A 167 11.36 20.50 13.18
C ASN A 167 11.39 21.09 14.60
N PHE A 168 10.95 20.34 15.61
CA PHE A 168 11.05 20.74 17.01
C PHE A 168 12.53 20.88 17.45
N LEU A 169 13.38 19.90 17.14
CA LEU A 169 14.81 19.98 17.46
C LEU A 169 15.49 21.17 16.77
N ARG A 170 15.13 21.43 15.51
CA ARG A 170 15.62 22.62 14.77
C ARG A 170 15.15 23.92 15.41
N SER A 171 13.92 24.00 15.89
CA SER A 171 13.37 25.20 16.53
C SER A 171 14.03 25.54 17.88
N GLN A 172 14.67 24.56 18.53
CA GLN A 172 15.46 24.81 19.75
C GLN A 172 16.71 25.65 19.49
N ILE A 173 17.20 25.63 18.25
CA ILE A 173 18.23 26.56 17.80
C ILE A 173 17.51 27.83 17.35
N ASN A 174 17.65 28.92 18.10
CA ASN A 174 17.09 30.20 17.67
C ASN A 174 17.98 30.84 16.61
N PRO A 175 17.65 30.80 15.31
CA PRO A 175 18.51 31.31 14.24
C PRO A 175 18.72 32.83 14.40
N HIS A 176 17.67 33.54 14.76
CA HIS A 176 17.71 34.98 14.92
C HIS A 176 18.69 35.39 16.03
N PHE A 177 18.69 34.66 17.14
CA PHE A 177 19.66 34.90 18.21
C PHE A 177 21.12 34.70 17.73
N LEU A 178 21.38 33.59 17.01
CA LEU A 178 22.71 33.31 16.46
C LEU A 178 23.19 34.41 15.52
N PHE A 179 22.34 34.88 14.60
CA PHE A 179 22.70 35.95 13.67
C PHE A 179 22.93 37.29 14.41
N ASN A 180 22.14 37.60 15.42
CA ASN A 180 22.33 38.80 16.21
C ASN A 180 23.68 38.77 16.97
N VAL A 181 24.05 37.59 17.51
CA VAL A 181 25.37 37.42 18.17
C VAL A 181 26.47 37.57 17.16
N MET A 182 26.38 36.93 15.97
CA MET A 182 27.40 37.07 14.91
C MET A 182 27.56 38.52 14.45
N ASN A 183 26.46 39.25 14.27
CA ASN A 183 26.50 40.67 13.94
C ASN A 183 27.15 41.47 15.04
N THR A 184 26.84 41.22 16.31
CA THR A 184 27.48 41.91 17.42
C THR A 184 28.99 41.70 17.42
N ILE A 185 29.44 40.45 17.24
CA ILE A 185 30.86 40.11 17.15
C ILE A 185 31.51 40.84 15.98
N TYR A 186 30.87 40.85 14.80
CA TYR A 186 31.37 41.53 13.62
C TYR A 186 31.62 43.02 13.85
N PHE A 187 30.71 43.71 14.51
CA PHE A 187 30.84 45.14 14.80
C PHE A 187 31.87 45.45 15.91
N GLN A 188 32.14 44.48 16.80
CA GLN A 188 33.20 44.64 17.84
C GLN A 188 34.62 44.40 17.31
N ILE A 189 34.76 43.71 16.16
CA ILE A 189 36.07 43.50 15.54
C ILE A 189 36.54 44.81 14.91
N SER A 190 37.78 45.21 15.20
CA SER A 190 38.43 46.39 14.59
C SER A 190 38.32 46.34 13.05
N LYS A 191 38.03 47.48 12.43
CA LYS A 191 37.95 47.62 10.97
C LYS A 191 39.26 47.25 10.26
N GLU A 192 40.35 47.36 10.93
CA GLU A 192 41.70 47.01 10.43
C GLU A 192 41.90 45.51 10.35
N ASN A 193 41.22 44.74 11.20
CA ASN A 193 41.29 43.28 11.19
C ASN A 193 40.30 42.66 10.18
N LYS A 194 40.54 42.91 8.89
CA LYS A 194 39.71 42.44 7.77
C LYS A 194 39.56 40.93 7.78
N LYS A 195 40.61 40.18 8.17
CA LYS A 195 40.58 38.71 8.19
C LYS A 195 39.57 38.16 9.21
N ALA A 196 39.54 38.74 10.42
CA ALA A 196 38.60 38.29 11.45
C ALA A 196 37.16 38.64 11.07
N ARG A 197 36.90 39.79 10.46
CA ARG A 197 35.58 40.16 9.96
C ARG A 197 35.09 39.20 8.88
N GLN A 198 35.93 38.88 7.91
CA GLN A 198 35.63 37.93 6.86
C GLN A 198 35.29 36.52 7.38
N LEU A 199 35.99 36.06 8.43
CA LEU A 199 35.67 34.80 9.10
C LEU A 199 34.26 34.80 9.68
N VAL A 200 33.85 35.86 10.35
CA VAL A 200 32.50 35.97 10.92
C VAL A 200 31.43 35.98 9.84
N GLU A 201 31.67 36.69 8.73
CA GLU A 201 30.77 36.70 7.57
C GLU A 201 30.60 35.28 7.02
N ILE A 202 31.69 34.57 6.74
CA ILE A 202 31.68 33.21 6.20
C ILE A 202 30.94 32.24 7.15
N ILE A 203 31.19 32.33 8.47
CA ILE A 203 30.50 31.51 9.45
C ILE A 203 28.99 31.83 9.45
N SER A 204 28.61 33.09 9.34
CA SER A 204 27.19 33.50 9.29
C SER A 204 26.50 32.97 8.04
N ASP A 205 27.14 32.98 6.88
CA ASP A 205 26.60 32.44 5.64
C ASP A 205 26.49 30.91 5.68
N MET A 206 27.48 30.22 6.26
CA MET A 206 27.38 28.77 6.47
C MET A 206 26.27 28.40 7.43
N LEU A 207 26.07 29.15 8.52
CA LEU A 207 24.92 28.93 9.44
C LEU A 207 23.59 29.19 8.76
N ARG A 208 23.51 30.22 7.91
CA ARG A 208 22.30 30.51 7.14
C ARG A 208 21.95 29.37 6.21
N TYR A 209 22.94 28.87 5.47
CA TYR A 209 22.75 27.71 4.60
C TYR A 209 22.23 26.48 5.37
N GLN A 210 22.88 26.10 6.49
CA GLN A 210 22.49 24.95 7.30
C GLN A 210 21.11 25.07 7.93
N LEU A 211 20.73 26.27 8.39
CA LEU A 211 19.48 26.46 9.13
C LEU A 211 18.26 26.66 8.22
N TYR A 212 18.45 27.26 7.04
CA TYR A 212 17.32 27.61 6.16
C TYR A 212 17.28 26.82 4.85
N GLU A 213 18.43 26.59 4.21
CA GLU A 213 18.45 26.02 2.87
C GLU A 213 18.54 24.50 2.87
N CYS A 214 19.23 23.90 3.84
CA CYS A 214 19.31 22.45 4.04
C CYS A 214 17.97 21.80 4.48
N THR A 215 16.88 22.56 4.54
CA THR A 215 15.54 22.00 4.83
C THR A 215 14.88 21.39 3.60
N ALA A 216 15.29 21.78 2.41
CA ALA A 216 14.78 21.23 1.16
C ALA A 216 15.37 19.84 0.88
N PRO A 217 14.61 18.92 0.24
CA PRO A 217 15.10 17.59 -0.10
C PRO A 217 16.25 17.61 -1.13
N LYS A 218 16.37 18.69 -1.89
CA LYS A 218 17.44 18.94 -2.85
C LYS A 218 17.77 20.43 -2.89
N VAL A 219 19.04 20.75 -3.08
CA VAL A 219 19.56 22.12 -3.26
C VAL A 219 20.38 22.18 -4.53
N ASP A 220 20.56 23.38 -5.07
CA ASP A 220 21.41 23.58 -6.23
C ASP A 220 22.86 23.28 -5.86
N ILE A 221 23.56 22.57 -6.74
CA ILE A 221 24.94 22.14 -6.49
C ILE A 221 25.87 23.35 -6.29
N GLU A 222 25.57 24.48 -6.90
CA GLU A 222 26.35 25.70 -6.74
C GLU A 222 26.38 26.19 -5.30
N LYS A 223 25.25 26.03 -4.57
CA LYS A 223 25.17 26.38 -3.14
C LYS A 223 25.98 25.43 -2.27
N GLU A 224 25.99 24.14 -2.58
CA GLU A 224 26.83 23.15 -1.91
C GLU A 224 28.31 23.43 -2.15
N LEU A 225 28.68 23.82 -3.35
CA LEU A 225 30.05 24.17 -3.70
C LEU A 225 30.50 25.47 -2.99
N GLU A 226 29.63 26.45 -2.89
CA GLU A 226 29.89 27.67 -2.12
C GLU A 226 30.07 27.34 -0.63
N TYR A 227 29.21 26.55 -0.05
CA TYR A 227 29.33 26.07 1.32
C TYR A 227 30.65 25.30 1.53
N LEU A 228 31.02 24.41 0.63
CA LEU A 228 32.28 23.65 0.69
C LEU A 228 33.50 24.55 0.60
N ASN A 229 33.50 25.56 -0.29
CA ASN A 229 34.55 26.55 -0.39
C ASN A 229 34.71 27.35 0.91
N ASN A 230 33.62 27.78 1.51
CA ASN A 230 33.59 28.46 2.79
C ASN A 230 34.15 27.57 3.92
N TYR A 231 33.79 26.29 3.94
CA TYR A 231 34.33 25.32 4.89
C TYR A 231 35.84 25.13 4.74
N ILE A 232 36.34 24.96 3.51
CA ILE A 232 37.75 24.83 3.19
C ILE A 232 38.50 26.10 3.64
N TYR A 233 37.92 27.27 3.38
CA TYR A 233 38.52 28.54 3.79
C TYR A 233 38.71 28.60 5.31
N ILE A 234 37.69 28.26 6.11
CA ILE A 234 37.80 28.22 7.57
C ILE A 234 38.83 27.20 8.03
N LYS A 235 38.91 26.03 7.42
CA LYS A 235 39.91 25.00 7.75
C LYS A 235 41.35 25.49 7.54
N LYS A 236 41.61 26.26 6.48
CA LYS A 236 42.92 26.86 6.21
C LYS A 236 43.35 27.89 7.27
N PHE A 237 42.38 28.50 7.98
CA PHE A 237 42.64 29.41 9.09
C PHE A 237 43.07 28.73 10.39
N LYS A 238 42.83 27.44 10.53
CA LYS A 238 43.20 26.71 11.75
C LYS A 238 44.72 26.67 11.90
N LYS A 239 45.21 27.15 13.06
CA LYS A 239 46.63 27.14 13.39
C LYS A 239 47.22 25.73 13.31
N GLY A 240 48.26 25.53 12.45
CA GLY A 240 48.87 24.21 12.24
C GLY A 240 48.35 23.43 11.03
N PHE A 241 47.42 23.97 10.23
CA PHE A 241 47.03 23.36 8.96
C PHE A 241 48.23 23.41 7.97
N ARG A 242 48.70 22.22 7.55
CA ARG A 242 49.85 22.08 6.61
C ARG A 242 49.41 21.41 5.28
N GLY A 243 48.12 21.18 5.09
CA GLY A 243 47.59 20.54 3.88
C GLY A 243 47.33 21.55 2.76
N ASN A 244 47.51 21.11 1.51
CA ASN A 244 46.96 21.81 0.34
C ASN A 244 45.63 21.13 -0.03
N ILE A 245 44.53 21.89 -0.04
CA ILE A 245 43.19 21.39 -0.50
C ILE A 245 42.92 22.12 -1.81
N GLU A 246 42.80 21.34 -2.87
CA GLU A 246 42.37 21.82 -4.19
C GLU A 246 41.01 21.24 -4.50
N LEU A 247 40.11 22.10 -4.92
CA LEU A 247 38.75 21.70 -5.34
C LEU A 247 38.68 21.83 -6.87
N THR A 248 38.57 20.70 -7.55
CA THR A 248 38.37 20.66 -9.01
C THR A 248 36.92 20.35 -9.28
N ILE A 249 36.24 21.21 -10.02
CA ILE A 249 34.82 21.09 -10.35
C ILE A 249 34.71 20.88 -11.85
N ASP A 250 34.04 19.79 -12.24
CA ASP A 250 33.71 19.53 -13.64
C ASP A 250 32.58 20.51 -14.10
N PRO A 251 32.79 21.24 -15.24
CA PRO A 251 31.78 22.17 -15.76
C PRO A 251 30.40 21.58 -15.98
N ASP A 252 30.30 20.28 -16.30
CA ASP A 252 29.05 19.59 -16.58
C ASP A 252 28.17 19.33 -15.33
N VAL A 253 28.69 19.63 -14.14
CA VAL A 253 27.96 19.46 -12.89
C VAL A 253 27.05 20.65 -12.58
N ARG A 254 27.27 21.79 -13.22
CA ARG A 254 26.45 23.00 -13.04
C ARG A 254 25.00 22.76 -13.43
N CYS A 255 24.06 23.43 -12.76
CA CYS A 255 22.61 23.28 -12.92
C CYS A 255 22.03 21.93 -12.48
N ARG A 256 22.73 21.16 -11.66
CA ARG A 256 22.19 19.94 -11.03
C ARG A 256 21.78 20.21 -9.59
N SER A 257 20.84 19.41 -9.09
CA SER A 257 20.41 19.46 -7.68
C SER A 257 20.89 18.22 -6.96
N ILE A 258 21.38 18.40 -5.73
CA ILE A 258 21.92 17.34 -4.87
C ILE A 258 21.24 17.39 -3.49
N ALA A 259 21.28 16.29 -2.75
CA ALA A 259 20.88 16.33 -1.34
C ALA A 259 21.84 17.24 -0.55
N PRO A 260 21.31 18.12 0.33
CA PRO A 260 22.16 19.03 1.09
C PRO A 260 23.13 18.28 1.99
N LEU A 261 24.32 18.86 2.18
CA LEU A 261 25.41 18.37 3.03
C LEU A 261 25.97 16.98 2.63
N LEU A 262 25.78 16.56 1.38
CA LEU A 262 26.26 15.24 0.91
C LEU A 262 27.78 15.23 0.62
N ILE A 263 28.38 16.38 0.33
CA ILE A 263 29.78 16.49 -0.10
C ILE A 263 30.75 16.75 1.09
N GLN A 264 30.25 16.81 2.33
CA GLN A 264 31.04 17.09 3.54
C GLN A 264 31.96 15.95 3.98
#